data_c82fd66354bafb630b3e8e76fd33a70e
#
_entry.id   c82fd66354bafb630b3e8e76fd33a70e
#
_cell.length_a   1.000
_cell.length_b   1.000
_cell.length_c   1.000
_cell.angle_alpha   90.00
_cell.angle_beta   90.00
_cell.angle_gamma   90.00
#
_symmetry.space_group_name_H-M   'P 1'
#
loop_
_entity.id
_entity.type
_entity.pdbx_description
1 polymer ?
#
loop_
_entity_poly.entity_id
_entity_poly.type
_entity_poly.pdbx_seq_one_letter_code
_entity_poly.pdbx_strand_id
1 'polypeptide(L)'
;MWKLRRFLGRLRSTTLRILDAIFYRHDGRALAHATPTPFDSIEALCAAPVLIVGAHPDDEILGTGGLMGRLGDFHVVTVTNGAPRNWWPKGFANAREYAATRHREAEAALALLGRGAGRASSFAVNDQEASHRIHFLVRQLLDLLSDGHFKHVITHTYEG
;
A
#
# COMPACT_ATOMS: atom_id res chain seq x y z
N MET A 1 35.22 -13.00 16.58
CA MET A 1 33.90 -13.32 16.00
C MET A 1 32.96 -12.13 15.86
N TRP A 2 32.88 -11.19 16.81
CA TRP A 2 31.98 -10.02 16.77
C TRP A 2 32.32 -9.01 15.64
N LYS A 3 33.59 -8.77 15.36
CA LYS A 3 34.06 -7.87 14.27
C LYS A 3 33.70 -8.40 12.87
N LEU A 4 33.72 -9.73 12.68
CA LEU A 4 33.37 -10.36 11.39
C LEU A 4 31.87 -10.27 11.09
N ARG A 5 31.00 -10.44 12.10
CA ARG A 5 29.55 -10.26 11.96
C ARG A 5 29.17 -8.81 11.60
N ARG A 6 29.87 -7.83 12.16
CA ARG A 6 29.66 -6.41 11.85
C ARG A 6 30.15 -6.04 10.45
N PHE A 7 31.22 -6.67 9.98
CA PHE A 7 31.75 -6.50 8.61
C PHE A 7 30.83 -7.14 7.58
N LEU A 8 30.34 -8.36 7.80
CA LEU A 8 29.38 -9.05 6.94
C LEU A 8 28.01 -8.34 6.92
N GLY A 9 27.58 -7.77 8.04
CA GLY A 9 26.37 -6.95 8.12
C GLY A 9 26.49 -5.66 7.29
N ARG A 10 27.67 -5.01 7.27
CA ARG A 10 27.92 -3.84 6.42
C ARG A 10 27.99 -4.18 4.94
N LEU A 11 28.66 -5.28 4.57
CA LEU A 11 28.69 -5.78 3.18
C LEU A 11 27.29 -6.11 2.68
N ARG A 12 26.47 -6.79 3.50
CA ARG A 12 25.07 -7.11 3.14
C ARG A 12 24.22 -5.86 2.95
N SER A 13 24.40 -4.84 3.80
CA SER A 13 23.69 -3.57 3.66
C SER A 13 24.14 -2.76 2.44
N THR A 14 25.45 -2.80 2.10
CA THR A 14 26.01 -2.10 0.95
C THR A 14 25.62 -2.79 -0.37
N THR A 15 25.66 -4.12 -0.41
CA THR A 15 25.23 -4.89 -1.59
C THR A 15 23.71 -4.74 -1.84
N LEU A 16 22.89 -4.76 -0.79
CA LEU A 16 21.47 -4.48 -0.90
C LEU A 16 21.20 -3.05 -1.39
N ARG A 17 21.95 -2.05 -0.89
CA ARG A 17 21.82 -0.65 -1.35
C ARG A 17 22.24 -0.48 -2.82
N ILE A 18 23.25 -1.20 -3.28
CA ILE A 18 23.69 -1.18 -4.68
C ILE A 18 22.64 -1.88 -5.57
N LEU A 19 22.12 -3.01 -5.13
CA LEU A 19 21.04 -3.71 -5.83
C LEU A 19 19.77 -2.86 -5.86
N ASP A 20 19.37 -2.26 -4.74
CA ASP A 20 18.24 -1.34 -4.67
C ASP A 20 18.45 -0.12 -5.61
N ALA A 21 19.65 0.46 -5.64
CA ALA A 21 19.95 1.57 -6.54
C ALA A 21 19.96 1.16 -8.03
N ILE A 22 20.36 -0.07 -8.34
CA ILE A 22 20.32 -0.62 -9.70
C ILE A 22 18.88 -0.93 -10.09
N PHE A 23 18.10 -1.59 -9.23
CA PHE A 23 16.69 -1.88 -9.45
C PHE A 23 15.88 -0.59 -9.57
N TYR A 24 16.06 0.37 -8.66
CA TYR A 24 15.36 1.65 -8.70
C TYR A 24 15.70 2.47 -9.96
N ARG A 25 16.94 2.44 -10.43
CA ARG A 25 17.33 3.08 -11.72
C ARG A 25 16.78 2.35 -12.94
N HIS A 26 16.69 1.03 -12.90
CA HIS A 26 16.22 0.24 -14.03
C HIS A 26 14.69 0.28 -14.12
N ASP A 27 14.01 0.06 -13.01
CA ASP A 27 12.56 -0.01 -12.97
C ASP A 27 11.92 1.38 -13.01
N GLY A 28 12.54 2.39 -12.39
CA GLY A 28 12.10 3.77 -12.48
C GLY A 28 12.18 4.35 -13.89
N ARG A 29 13.16 3.94 -14.72
CA ARG A 29 13.20 4.31 -16.14
C ARG A 29 12.19 3.52 -16.97
N ALA A 30 11.98 2.25 -16.67
CA ALA A 30 10.96 1.43 -17.32
C ALA A 30 9.55 1.94 -17.02
N LEU A 31 9.29 2.32 -15.74
CA LEU A 31 8.02 2.92 -15.32
C LEU A 31 7.81 4.32 -15.90
N ALA A 32 8.86 5.13 -16.01
CA ALA A 32 8.77 6.47 -16.63
C ALA A 32 8.46 6.41 -18.14
N HIS A 33 8.73 5.29 -18.78
CA HIS A 33 8.42 5.04 -20.20
C HIS A 33 7.23 4.07 -20.41
N ALA A 34 6.71 3.47 -19.33
CA ALA A 34 5.47 2.72 -19.42
C ALA A 34 4.32 3.73 -19.64
N THR A 35 3.88 3.84 -20.87
CA THR A 35 2.57 4.45 -21.15
C THR A 35 1.55 3.64 -20.36
N PRO A 36 0.74 4.28 -19.50
CA PRO A 36 -0.37 3.58 -18.86
C PRO A 36 -1.16 2.90 -19.95
N THR A 37 -1.23 1.58 -19.94
CA THR A 37 -2.10 0.87 -20.88
C THR A 37 -3.51 1.21 -20.44
N PRO A 38 -4.29 1.97 -21.23
CA PRO A 38 -5.67 2.20 -20.87
C PRO A 38 -6.34 0.82 -20.81
N PHE A 39 -7.13 0.58 -19.78
CA PHE A 39 -8.00 -0.58 -19.75
C PHE A 39 -9.02 -0.44 -20.89
N ASP A 40 -9.32 -1.53 -21.58
CA ASP A 40 -10.16 -1.54 -22.78
C ASP A 40 -11.57 -0.98 -22.50
N SER A 41 -12.09 -1.21 -21.30
CA SER A 41 -13.35 -0.66 -20.83
C SER A 41 -13.48 -0.72 -19.31
N ILE A 42 -14.40 0.04 -18.74
CA ILE A 42 -14.77 -0.04 -17.32
C ILE A 42 -15.23 -1.45 -16.94
N GLU A 43 -15.92 -2.13 -17.81
CA GLU A 43 -16.40 -3.50 -17.61
C GLU A 43 -15.23 -4.47 -17.52
N ALA A 44 -14.22 -4.34 -18.36
CA ALA A 44 -13.00 -5.13 -18.30
C ALA A 44 -12.22 -4.90 -16.99
N LEU A 45 -12.10 -3.65 -16.56
CA LEU A 45 -11.51 -3.30 -15.25
C LEU A 45 -12.30 -3.94 -14.11
N CYS A 46 -13.62 -3.85 -14.13
CA CYS A 46 -14.48 -4.38 -13.07
C CYS A 46 -14.48 -5.92 -12.99
N ALA A 47 -14.19 -6.61 -14.09
CA ALA A 47 -14.13 -8.06 -14.16
C ALA A 47 -12.75 -8.63 -13.73
N ALA A 48 -11.72 -7.82 -13.69
CA ALA A 48 -10.36 -8.23 -13.36
C ALA A 48 -10.06 -8.03 -11.84
N PRO A 49 -9.13 -8.81 -11.27
CA PRO A 49 -8.64 -8.57 -9.92
C PRO A 49 -7.89 -7.23 -9.81
N VAL A 50 -8.28 -6.38 -8.88
CA VAL A 50 -7.76 -5.02 -8.69
C VAL A 50 -7.10 -4.88 -7.33
N LEU A 51 -5.90 -4.30 -7.28
CA LEU A 51 -5.27 -3.82 -6.05
C LEU A 51 -5.53 -2.31 -5.93
N ILE A 52 -6.06 -1.88 -4.80
CA ILE A 52 -6.25 -0.46 -4.46
C ILE A 52 -5.27 -0.13 -3.34
N VAL A 53 -4.40 0.85 -3.58
CA VAL A 53 -3.36 1.26 -2.61
C VAL A 53 -3.67 2.68 -2.14
N GLY A 54 -4.07 2.81 -0.88
CA GLY A 54 -4.31 4.09 -0.20
C GLY A 54 -3.18 4.44 0.78
N ALA A 55 -2.97 5.70 1.07
CA ALA A 55 -2.02 6.14 2.09
C ALA A 55 -2.56 5.86 3.50
N HIS A 56 -3.83 6.13 3.74
CA HIS A 56 -4.52 6.01 5.02
C HIS A 56 -5.83 5.25 4.89
N PRO A 57 -6.38 4.70 6.00
CA PRO A 57 -7.74 4.16 6.01
C PRO A 57 -8.77 5.29 5.78
N ASP A 58 -9.43 5.32 4.66
CA ASP A 58 -10.47 6.18 4.09
C ASP A 58 -10.16 6.66 2.66
N ASP A 59 -8.89 6.74 2.26
CA ASP A 59 -8.49 7.16 0.91
C ASP A 59 -9.16 6.31 -0.18
N GLU A 60 -9.26 4.99 0.06
CA GLU A 60 -9.89 4.05 -0.86
C GLU A 60 -11.36 4.37 -1.08
N ILE A 61 -12.07 4.78 -0.02
CA ILE A 61 -13.48 5.14 -0.08
C ILE A 61 -13.66 6.47 -0.80
N LEU A 62 -12.84 7.46 -0.46
CA LEU A 62 -12.90 8.78 -1.07
C LEU A 62 -12.51 8.73 -2.55
N GLY A 63 -11.47 7.98 -2.89
CA GLY A 63 -10.94 7.90 -4.25
C GLY A 63 -11.66 6.92 -5.16
N THR A 64 -12.10 5.78 -4.64
CA THR A 64 -12.59 4.66 -5.45
C THR A 64 -13.91 4.06 -4.98
N GLY A 65 -14.59 4.61 -3.97
CA GLY A 65 -15.81 4.05 -3.39
C GLY A 65 -16.91 3.81 -4.43
N GLY A 66 -17.12 4.73 -5.36
CA GLY A 66 -18.09 4.56 -6.45
C GLY A 66 -17.73 3.42 -7.42
N LEU A 67 -16.44 3.13 -7.60
CA LEU A 67 -15.96 2.04 -8.44
C LEU A 67 -16.02 0.70 -7.70
N MET A 68 -15.68 0.66 -6.42
CA MET A 68 -15.65 -0.57 -5.61
C MET A 68 -16.96 -1.35 -5.64
N GLY A 69 -18.11 -0.66 -5.67
CA GLY A 69 -19.42 -1.30 -5.78
C GLY A 69 -19.65 -2.04 -7.11
N ARG A 70 -18.74 -1.88 -8.10
CA ARG A 70 -18.78 -2.52 -9.42
C ARG A 70 -17.68 -3.58 -9.60
N LEU A 71 -16.61 -3.54 -8.77
CA LEU A 71 -15.50 -4.48 -8.86
C LEU A 71 -15.93 -5.89 -8.43
N GLY A 72 -15.53 -6.90 -9.21
CA GLY A 72 -15.82 -8.31 -8.92
C GLY A 72 -14.85 -8.92 -7.90
N ASP A 73 -13.57 -8.54 -7.92
CA ASP A 73 -12.53 -8.95 -6.97
C ASP A 73 -11.56 -7.82 -6.77
N PHE A 74 -11.37 -7.40 -5.52
CA PHE A 74 -10.39 -6.37 -5.20
C PHE A 74 -9.78 -6.54 -3.81
N HIS A 75 -8.59 -6.01 -3.66
CA HIS A 75 -7.90 -5.93 -2.39
C HIS A 75 -7.50 -4.48 -2.13
N VAL A 76 -7.89 -3.95 -0.98
CA VAL A 76 -7.43 -2.65 -0.49
C VAL A 76 -6.24 -2.86 0.43
N VAL A 77 -5.17 -2.12 0.20
CA VAL A 77 -4.06 -2.02 1.15
C VAL A 77 -3.81 -0.57 1.52
N THR A 78 -3.77 -0.28 2.81
CA THR A 78 -3.35 1.03 3.32
C THR A 78 -1.91 1.00 3.77
N VAL A 79 -1.15 2.01 3.36
CA VAL A 79 0.28 2.13 3.69
C VAL A 79 0.47 2.40 5.18
N THR A 80 -0.33 3.31 5.73
CA THR A 80 -0.28 3.65 7.15
C THR A 80 -1.54 3.23 7.89
N ASN A 81 -1.47 3.26 9.21
CA ASN A 81 -2.62 3.03 10.08
C ASN A 81 -3.48 4.29 10.30
N GLY A 82 -3.14 5.40 9.63
CA GLY A 82 -3.83 6.68 9.73
C GLY A 82 -3.72 7.38 11.09
N ALA A 83 -2.84 6.94 11.98
CA ALA A 83 -2.63 7.53 13.30
C ALA A 83 -1.15 7.89 13.49
N PRO A 84 -0.83 9.19 13.65
CA PRO A 84 0.50 9.62 14.06
C PRO A 84 0.89 9.05 15.42
N ARG A 85 2.15 8.70 15.61
CA ARG A 85 2.63 8.07 16.85
C ARG A 85 2.34 8.87 18.12
N ASN A 86 2.44 10.19 18.03
CA ASN A 86 2.41 11.10 19.16
C ASN A 86 1.19 12.04 19.15
N TRP A 87 0.19 11.73 18.34
CA TRP A 87 -1.01 12.56 18.26
C TRP A 87 -2.24 11.72 17.93
N TRP A 88 -3.35 12.02 18.58
CA TRP A 88 -4.68 11.46 18.32
C TRP A 88 -5.77 12.44 18.73
N PRO A 89 -6.97 12.37 18.12
CA PRO A 89 -8.07 13.25 18.47
C PRO A 89 -8.57 13.05 19.91
N LYS A 90 -9.22 14.07 20.46
CA LYS A 90 -9.93 13.96 21.74
C LYS A 90 -10.98 12.86 21.64
N GLY A 91 -11.11 12.06 22.70
CA GLY A 91 -12.03 10.92 22.77
C GLY A 91 -11.36 9.56 22.64
N PHE A 92 -10.08 9.52 22.28
CA PHE A 92 -9.27 8.30 22.26
C PHE A 92 -8.21 8.35 23.36
N ALA A 93 -7.93 7.20 23.99
CA ALA A 93 -6.94 7.12 25.06
C ALA A 93 -5.50 7.17 24.51
N ASN A 94 -5.25 6.75 23.28
CA ASN A 94 -3.93 6.70 22.64
C ASN A 94 -4.04 6.51 21.12
N ALA A 95 -2.92 6.67 20.41
CA ALA A 95 -2.82 6.49 18.96
C ALA A 95 -3.23 5.08 18.50
N ARG A 96 -2.96 4.03 19.29
CA ARG A 96 -3.32 2.65 18.95
C ARG A 96 -4.84 2.45 18.92
N GLU A 97 -5.53 3.01 19.89
CA GLU A 97 -7.01 2.96 19.92
C GLU A 97 -7.60 3.71 18.72
N TYR A 98 -7.05 4.88 18.42
CA TYR A 98 -7.46 5.65 17.24
C TYR A 98 -7.23 4.87 15.95
N ALA A 99 -6.04 4.31 15.74
CA ALA A 99 -5.73 3.47 14.57
C ALA A 99 -6.67 2.26 14.45
N ALA A 100 -6.95 1.57 15.57
CA ALA A 100 -7.87 0.44 15.57
C ALA A 100 -9.30 0.85 15.21
N THR A 101 -9.71 2.04 15.58
CA THR A 101 -11.04 2.57 15.20
C THR A 101 -11.09 2.88 13.71
N ARG A 102 -10.10 3.58 13.16
CA ARG A 102 -10.03 3.83 11.71
C ARG A 102 -10.04 2.55 10.88
N HIS A 103 -9.33 1.54 11.32
CA HIS A 103 -9.32 0.25 10.64
C HIS A 103 -10.72 -0.40 10.63
N ARG A 104 -11.42 -0.41 11.77
CA ARG A 104 -12.80 -0.93 11.85
C ARG A 104 -13.79 -0.14 10.98
N GLU A 105 -13.64 1.17 10.91
CA GLU A 105 -14.45 2.03 10.05
C GLU A 105 -14.23 1.71 8.56
N ALA A 106 -12.98 1.56 8.14
CA ALA A 106 -12.63 1.14 6.78
C ALA A 106 -13.19 -0.25 6.46
N GLU A 107 -13.05 -1.23 7.35
CA GLU A 107 -13.63 -2.57 7.17
C GLU A 107 -15.15 -2.54 7.04
N ALA A 108 -15.82 -1.73 7.88
CA ALA A 108 -17.28 -1.58 7.81
C ALA A 108 -17.74 -0.92 6.50
N ALA A 109 -17.03 0.10 6.03
CA ALA A 109 -17.31 0.75 4.75
C ALA A 109 -17.10 -0.21 3.57
N LEU A 110 -16.01 -1.01 3.59
CA LEU A 110 -15.75 -2.03 2.57
C LEU A 110 -16.82 -3.13 2.56
N ALA A 111 -17.30 -3.55 3.71
CA ALA A 111 -18.37 -4.54 3.80
C ALA A 111 -19.68 -4.04 3.14
N LEU A 112 -19.95 -2.73 3.22
CA LEU A 112 -21.12 -2.12 2.58
C LEU A 112 -20.94 -1.97 1.06
N LEU A 113 -19.76 -1.54 0.61
CA LEU A 113 -19.49 -1.25 -0.81
C LEU A 113 -19.10 -2.50 -1.60
N GLY A 114 -18.30 -3.37 -1.02
CA GLY A 114 -17.67 -4.50 -1.70
C GLY A 114 -18.57 -5.72 -1.91
N ARG A 115 -19.80 -5.72 -1.44
CA ARG A 115 -20.74 -6.87 -1.56
C ARG A 115 -20.11 -8.21 -1.17
N GLY A 116 -19.12 -8.20 -0.26
CA GLY A 116 -18.39 -9.39 0.17
C GLY A 116 -17.21 -9.81 -0.72
N ALA A 117 -16.95 -9.10 -1.82
CA ALA A 117 -15.84 -9.41 -2.75
C ALA A 117 -14.53 -8.70 -2.38
N GLY A 118 -14.59 -7.68 -1.52
CA GLY A 118 -13.43 -6.89 -1.13
C GLY A 118 -12.66 -7.49 0.04
N ARG A 119 -11.34 -7.42 -0.03
CA ARG A 119 -10.42 -7.72 1.08
C ARG A 119 -9.68 -6.46 1.48
N ALA A 120 -9.31 -6.34 2.75
CA ALA A 120 -8.52 -5.23 3.26
C ALA A 120 -7.31 -5.70 4.05
N SER A 121 -6.22 -4.97 3.93
CA SER A 121 -5.03 -5.13 4.76
C SER A 121 -4.34 -3.78 4.97
N SER A 122 -3.37 -3.74 5.88
CA SER A 122 -2.56 -2.55 6.13
C SER A 122 -1.11 -2.95 6.37
N PHE A 123 -0.16 -2.17 5.85
CA PHE A 123 1.24 -2.31 6.24
C PHE A 123 1.52 -1.77 7.65
N ALA A 124 0.52 -1.17 8.27
CA ALA A 124 0.50 -0.74 9.68
C ALA A 124 1.65 0.19 10.09
N VAL A 125 2.24 0.92 9.14
CA VAL A 125 3.18 1.98 9.45
C VAL A 125 2.42 3.13 10.09
N ASN A 126 2.99 3.76 11.14
CA ASN A 126 2.34 4.94 11.71
C ASN A 126 2.27 6.05 10.66
N ASP A 127 1.19 6.83 10.71
CA ASP A 127 1.08 8.00 9.87
C ASP A 127 2.29 8.93 10.07
N GLN A 128 2.73 9.60 8.98
CA GLN A 128 3.91 10.46 8.88
C GLN A 128 5.27 9.72 8.97
N GLU A 129 5.30 8.39 9.12
CA GLU A 129 6.54 7.61 9.18
C GLU A 129 6.86 6.84 7.87
N ALA A 130 5.99 6.92 6.85
CA ALA A 130 6.16 6.16 5.61
C ALA A 130 7.50 6.42 4.92
N SER A 131 7.97 7.66 4.87
CA SER A 131 9.26 8.02 4.28
C SER A 131 10.47 7.35 4.95
N HIS A 132 10.39 7.10 6.26
CA HIS A 132 11.43 6.39 7.02
C HIS A 132 11.36 4.86 6.84
N ARG A 133 10.30 4.35 6.24
CA ARG A 133 10.02 2.93 6.04
C ARG A 133 9.96 2.51 4.57
N ILE A 134 10.45 3.35 3.66
CA ILE A 134 10.30 3.15 2.21
C ILE A 134 10.77 1.76 1.73
N HIS A 135 11.91 1.28 2.20
CA HIS A 135 12.41 -0.06 1.84
C HIS A 135 11.52 -1.20 2.34
N PHE A 136 10.96 -1.05 3.53
CA PHE A 136 9.99 -2.00 4.07
C PHE A 136 8.71 -1.99 3.22
N LEU A 137 8.17 -0.80 2.93
CA LEU A 137 6.95 -0.63 2.16
C LEU A 137 7.07 -1.18 0.73
N VAL A 138 8.19 -0.88 0.05
CA VAL A 138 8.46 -1.42 -1.29
C VAL A 138 8.48 -2.94 -1.27
N ARG A 139 9.12 -3.57 -0.27
CA ARG A 139 9.15 -5.02 -0.15
C ARG A 139 7.78 -5.61 0.08
N GLN A 140 7.00 -5.05 1.03
CA GLN A 140 5.63 -5.51 1.30
C GLN A 140 4.73 -5.40 0.07
N LEU A 141 4.87 -4.30 -0.69
CA LEU A 141 4.11 -4.11 -1.92
C LEU A 141 4.52 -5.11 -3.01
N LEU A 142 5.81 -5.37 -3.18
CA LEU A 142 6.31 -6.37 -4.14
C LEU A 142 5.83 -7.77 -3.77
N ASP A 143 5.90 -8.16 -2.49
CA ASP A 143 5.40 -9.44 -2.01
C ASP A 143 3.89 -9.57 -2.32
N LEU A 144 3.10 -8.53 -2.00
CA LEU A 144 1.67 -8.51 -2.26
C LEU A 144 1.34 -8.62 -3.76
N LEU A 145 2.06 -7.90 -4.62
CA LEU A 145 1.88 -7.95 -6.07
C LEU A 145 2.27 -9.30 -6.66
N SER A 146 3.29 -9.95 -6.12
CA SER A 146 3.75 -11.28 -6.56
C SER A 146 2.75 -12.38 -6.20
N ASP A 147 2.10 -12.27 -5.06
CA ASP A 147 1.16 -13.28 -4.54
C ASP A 147 -0.27 -13.07 -5.04
N GLY A 148 -0.62 -11.83 -5.42
CA GLY A 148 -2.01 -11.39 -5.49
C GLY A 148 -2.73 -11.60 -6.82
N HIS A 149 -2.08 -11.99 -7.91
CA HIS A 149 -2.68 -12.15 -9.25
C HIS A 149 -3.38 -10.90 -9.82
N PHE A 150 -3.08 -9.72 -9.28
CA PHE A 150 -3.71 -8.47 -9.70
C PHE A 150 -3.41 -8.12 -11.15
N LYS A 151 -4.41 -7.65 -11.86
CA LYS A 151 -4.28 -7.16 -13.25
C LYS A 151 -4.18 -5.64 -13.31
N HIS A 152 -4.75 -4.97 -12.32
CA HIS A 152 -4.74 -3.51 -12.25
C HIS A 152 -4.37 -3.06 -10.84
N VAL A 153 -3.68 -1.92 -10.77
CA VAL A 153 -3.38 -1.23 -9.51
C VAL A 153 -3.96 0.18 -9.61
N ILE A 154 -4.74 0.56 -8.63
CA ILE A 154 -5.27 1.91 -8.47
C ILE A 154 -4.63 2.53 -7.24
N THR A 155 -4.08 3.71 -7.38
CA THR A 155 -3.44 4.43 -6.29
C THR A 155 -3.57 5.95 -6.49
N HIS A 156 -3.08 6.71 -5.54
CA HIS A 156 -2.98 8.17 -5.64
C HIS A 156 -2.20 8.61 -6.88
N THR A 157 -2.48 9.81 -7.33
CA THR A 157 -1.66 10.44 -8.37
C THR A 157 -0.24 10.65 -7.85
N TYR A 158 0.73 10.72 -8.76
CA TYR A 158 2.13 10.96 -8.42
C TYR A 158 2.35 12.29 -7.68
N GLU A 159 1.50 13.25 -7.94
CA GLU A 159 1.59 14.62 -7.39
C GLU A 159 0.86 14.77 -6.02
N GLY A 160 0.35 13.71 -5.48
CA GLY A 160 -0.16 13.55 -4.10
C GLY A 160 -1.55 14.09 -3.90
#